data_2a2383aefb21d77b9f72b104292a9e39
#
_entry.id   2a2383aefb21d77b9f72b104292a9e39
#
_cell.length_a   1.000
_cell.length_b   1.000
_cell.length_c   1.000
_cell.angle_alpha   90.00
_cell.angle_beta   90.00
_cell.angle_gamma   90.00
#
_symmetry.space_group_name_H-M   'P 1'
#
loop_
_entity.id
_entity.type
_entity.pdbx_description
1 polymer ?
#
loop_
_entity_poly.entity_id
_entity_poly.type
_entity_poly.pdbx_seq_one_letter_code
_entity_poly.pdbx_strand_id
1 'polypeptide(L)'
;MAYDIHIVFDCKDVDKVSRFWLTALEGYNYPGSPPDQPPGSPPAGYDSWEAMADAMGIPADQRYTTRTIIDTQGSRPDIFFLAVPEGKVVKNRVHLDIKASNGLPPDQVRARQDAEAERLVAAGANILARVEGILVMQDVEGNEFCIT
;
A
#
# COMPACT_ATOMS: atom_id res chain seq x y z
N MET A 1 26.12 10.70 8.90
CA MET A 1 25.53 9.73 7.94
C MET A 1 24.06 9.58 8.32
N ALA A 2 23.14 9.74 7.37
CA ALA A 2 21.73 9.48 7.61
C ALA A 2 21.45 7.98 7.36
N TYR A 3 20.55 7.40 8.13
CA TYR A 3 20.07 6.02 7.91
C TYR A 3 18.77 6.06 7.11
N ASP A 4 18.62 5.16 6.17
CA ASP A 4 17.35 4.90 5.51
C ASP A 4 16.42 4.15 6.45
N ILE A 5 15.12 4.32 6.24
CA ILE A 5 14.08 3.61 7.00
C ILE A 5 13.17 2.87 6.03
N HIS A 6 12.66 1.72 6.46
CA HIS A 6 11.55 1.03 5.83
C HIS A 6 10.32 1.10 6.72
N ILE A 7 9.14 1.14 6.12
CA ILE A 7 7.88 0.97 6.83
C ILE A 7 7.49 -0.50 6.69
N VAL A 8 7.20 -1.18 7.79
CA VAL A 8 6.81 -2.59 7.76
C VAL A 8 5.35 -2.74 8.21
N PHE A 9 4.56 -3.42 7.40
CA PHE A 9 3.21 -3.86 7.74
C PHE A 9 3.23 -5.35 8.03
N ASP A 10 2.89 -5.73 9.25
CA ASP A 10 2.53 -7.10 9.58
C ASP A 10 1.11 -7.36 9.08
N CYS A 11 0.90 -8.45 8.34
CA CYS A 11 -0.37 -8.77 7.71
C CYS A 11 -0.56 -10.29 7.58
N LYS A 12 -1.74 -10.75 7.24
CA LYS A 12 -2.00 -12.16 6.92
C LYS A 12 -1.75 -12.49 5.46
N ASP A 13 -2.16 -11.59 4.57
CA ASP A 13 -2.09 -11.76 3.13
C ASP A 13 -1.29 -10.62 2.51
N VAL A 14 0.01 -10.88 2.30
CA VAL A 14 0.94 -9.88 1.76
C VAL A 14 0.58 -9.43 0.35
N ASP A 15 0.00 -10.32 -0.47
CA ASP A 15 -0.41 -9.96 -1.84
C ASP A 15 -1.62 -9.01 -1.80
N LYS A 16 -2.64 -9.34 -1.03
CA LYS A 16 -3.86 -8.52 -0.88
C LYS A 16 -3.53 -7.13 -0.33
N VAL A 17 -2.75 -7.07 0.76
CA VAL A 17 -2.43 -5.79 1.42
C VAL A 17 -1.51 -4.95 0.55
N SER A 18 -0.46 -5.53 -0.05
CA SER A 18 0.44 -4.77 -0.91
C SER A 18 -0.24 -4.21 -2.16
N ARG A 19 -1.18 -4.95 -2.78
CA ARG A 19 -1.97 -4.46 -3.92
C ARG A 19 -2.88 -3.30 -3.54
N PHE A 20 -3.50 -3.37 -2.36
CA PHE A 20 -4.26 -2.23 -1.84
C PHE A 20 -3.36 -0.98 -1.71
N TRP A 21 -2.19 -1.12 -1.10
CA TRP A 21 -1.29 0.01 -0.90
C TRP A 21 -0.66 0.52 -2.21
N LEU A 22 -0.46 -0.33 -3.22
CA LEU A 22 -0.12 0.14 -4.59
C LEU A 22 -1.24 1.01 -5.18
N THR A 23 -2.51 0.67 -4.90
CA THR A 23 -3.64 1.52 -5.30
C THR A 23 -3.66 2.83 -4.50
N ALA A 24 -3.38 2.77 -3.21
CA ALA A 24 -3.46 3.94 -2.32
C ALA A 24 -2.32 4.96 -2.53
N LEU A 25 -1.15 4.50 -2.94
CA LEU A 25 0.06 5.32 -3.02
C LEU A 25 0.55 5.45 -4.46
N GLU A 26 0.17 6.54 -5.13
CA GLU A 26 0.69 6.84 -6.47
C GLU A 26 2.22 6.88 -6.49
N GLY A 27 2.82 6.31 -7.55
CA GLY A 27 4.26 6.28 -7.74
C GLY A 27 4.98 5.15 -7.01
N TYR A 28 4.26 4.25 -6.33
CA TYR A 28 4.82 2.99 -5.85
C TYR A 28 4.60 1.86 -6.85
N ASN A 29 5.54 0.92 -6.89
CA ASN A 29 5.41 -0.31 -7.67
C ASN A 29 6.18 -1.46 -7.00
N TYR A 30 5.97 -2.69 -7.47
CA TYR A 30 6.82 -3.81 -7.10
C TYR A 30 8.21 -3.67 -7.72
N PRO A 31 9.28 -4.11 -7.04
CA PRO A 31 10.62 -4.12 -7.61
C PRO A 31 10.66 -4.90 -8.94
N GLY A 32 11.25 -4.30 -9.97
CA GLY A 32 11.39 -4.90 -11.28
C GLY A 32 10.15 -4.88 -12.18
N SER A 33 9.01 -4.37 -11.68
CA SER A 33 7.84 -4.15 -12.55
C SER A 33 8.14 -3.08 -13.61
N PRO A 34 7.74 -3.31 -14.87
CA PRO A 34 7.96 -2.34 -15.94
C PRO A 34 7.23 -1.01 -15.68
N PRO A 35 7.86 0.15 -15.92
CA PRO A 35 7.26 1.44 -15.63
C PRO A 35 6.11 1.82 -16.57
N ASP A 36 5.99 1.15 -17.71
CA ASP A 36 4.94 1.32 -18.71
C ASP A 36 3.75 0.37 -18.51
N GLN A 37 3.79 -0.46 -17.47
CA GLN A 37 2.72 -1.37 -17.10
C GLN A 37 1.98 -0.88 -15.86
N PRO A 38 0.72 -1.30 -15.64
CA PRO A 38 -0.02 -0.96 -14.43
C PRO A 38 0.75 -1.35 -13.16
N PRO A 39 0.65 -0.56 -12.07
CA PRO A 39 1.25 -0.93 -10.79
C PRO A 39 0.82 -2.33 -10.33
N GLY A 40 1.77 -3.12 -9.86
CA GLY A 40 1.51 -4.51 -9.45
C GLY A 40 1.68 -5.55 -10.56
N SER A 41 2.08 -5.13 -11.76
CA SER A 41 2.45 -6.06 -12.84
C SER A 41 3.67 -6.90 -12.47
N PRO A 42 3.79 -8.13 -12.98
CA PRO A 42 4.97 -8.95 -12.79
C PRO A 42 6.24 -8.26 -13.31
N PRO A 43 7.43 -8.64 -12.83
CA PRO A 43 8.69 -8.15 -13.39
C PRO A 43 8.83 -8.44 -14.87
N ALA A 44 9.60 -7.61 -15.57
CA ALA A 44 9.83 -7.75 -17.00
C ALA A 44 10.32 -9.16 -17.36
N GLY A 45 9.72 -9.75 -18.40
CA GLY A 45 10.06 -11.09 -18.88
C GLY A 45 9.28 -12.23 -18.25
N TYR A 46 8.32 -11.95 -17.37
CA TYR A 46 7.46 -12.96 -16.75
C TYR A 46 5.97 -12.63 -16.94
N ASP A 47 5.17 -13.64 -17.24
CA ASP A 47 3.71 -13.50 -17.41
C ASP A 47 2.95 -13.43 -16.08
N SER A 48 3.58 -13.91 -14.99
CA SER A 48 3.01 -13.87 -13.63
C SER A 48 4.11 -13.89 -12.56
N TRP A 49 3.72 -13.57 -11.33
CA TRP A 49 4.59 -13.67 -10.15
C TRP A 49 4.99 -15.11 -9.86
N GLU A 50 4.09 -16.07 -10.11
CA GLU A 50 4.34 -17.51 -9.97
C GLU A 50 5.39 -17.97 -10.98
N ALA A 51 5.28 -17.53 -12.24
CA ALA A 51 6.26 -17.83 -13.27
C ALA A 51 7.66 -17.32 -12.92
N MET A 52 7.74 -16.09 -12.37
CA MET A 52 9.00 -15.56 -11.87
C MET A 52 9.52 -16.38 -10.67
N ALA A 53 8.66 -16.70 -9.71
CA ALA A 53 9.05 -17.49 -8.54
C ALA A 53 9.54 -18.88 -8.90
N ASP A 54 8.92 -19.54 -9.89
CA ASP A 54 9.37 -20.82 -10.44
C ASP A 54 10.75 -20.69 -11.07
N ALA A 55 10.95 -19.67 -11.89
CA ALA A 55 12.24 -19.43 -12.55
C ALA A 55 13.37 -19.11 -11.55
N MET A 56 13.04 -18.47 -10.43
CA MET A 56 13.99 -18.17 -9.36
C MET A 56 14.16 -19.31 -8.35
N GLY A 57 13.43 -20.41 -8.49
CA GLY A 57 13.49 -21.55 -7.57
C GLY A 57 12.94 -21.26 -6.18
N ILE A 58 12.02 -20.30 -6.05
CA ILE A 58 11.41 -19.95 -4.76
C ILE A 58 10.36 -21.02 -4.39
N PRO A 59 10.52 -21.72 -3.26
CA PRO A 59 9.55 -22.72 -2.81
C PRO A 59 8.15 -22.14 -2.64
N ALA A 60 7.11 -22.92 -2.92
CA ALA A 60 5.72 -22.46 -2.90
C ALA A 60 5.29 -21.91 -1.55
N ASP A 61 5.77 -22.46 -0.45
CA ASP A 61 5.51 -22.03 0.92
C ASP A 61 6.21 -20.73 1.32
N GLN A 62 7.15 -20.25 0.51
CA GLN A 62 7.89 -19.00 0.75
C GLN A 62 7.41 -17.82 -0.12
N ARG A 63 6.59 -18.08 -1.16
CA ARG A 63 6.19 -17.07 -2.16
C ARG A 63 5.35 -15.95 -1.60
N TYR A 64 4.62 -16.20 -0.52
CA TYR A 64 3.68 -15.27 0.09
C TYR A 64 4.03 -14.93 1.55
N THR A 65 5.31 -15.05 1.92
CA THR A 65 5.79 -14.67 3.25
C THR A 65 6.10 -13.18 3.34
N THR A 66 6.49 -12.58 2.23
CA THR A 66 6.86 -11.16 2.15
C THR A 66 6.47 -10.53 0.82
N ARG A 67 6.31 -9.21 0.83
CA ARG A 67 6.23 -8.35 -0.37
C ARG A 67 6.90 -7.02 -0.06
N THR A 68 7.40 -6.36 -1.09
CA THR A 68 7.93 -4.98 -0.99
C THR A 68 7.31 -4.14 -2.09
N ILE A 69 6.92 -2.93 -1.76
CA ILE A 69 6.65 -1.88 -2.76
C ILE A 69 7.67 -0.76 -2.59
N ILE A 70 8.18 -0.27 -3.69
CA ILE A 70 9.22 0.76 -3.74
C ILE A 70 8.67 2.04 -4.36
N ASP A 71 9.12 3.18 -3.87
CA ASP A 71 8.89 4.45 -4.56
C ASP A 71 9.70 4.49 -5.86
N THR A 72 9.02 4.58 -7.00
CA THR A 72 9.68 4.58 -8.32
C THR A 72 10.62 5.78 -8.54
N GLN A 73 10.48 6.82 -7.72
CA GLN A 73 11.35 8.00 -7.74
C GLN A 73 12.46 7.94 -6.69
N GLY A 74 12.42 6.97 -5.76
CA GLY A 74 13.43 6.78 -4.72
C GLY A 74 13.50 7.91 -3.69
N SER A 75 12.42 8.67 -3.50
CA SER A 75 12.37 9.81 -2.59
C SER A 75 11.59 9.55 -1.29
N ARG A 76 10.82 8.48 -1.26
CA ARG A 76 9.97 8.06 -0.13
C ARG A 76 10.42 6.67 0.36
N PRO A 77 10.19 6.33 1.65
CA PRO A 77 10.54 5.02 2.19
C PRO A 77 9.90 3.86 1.43
N ASP A 78 10.64 2.77 1.23
CA ASP A 78 10.07 1.51 0.79
C ASP A 78 9.11 0.96 1.86
N ILE A 79 8.08 0.23 1.42
CA ILE A 79 7.12 -0.40 2.30
C ILE A 79 7.23 -1.92 2.15
N PHE A 80 7.46 -2.58 3.27
CA PHE A 80 7.62 -4.02 3.36
C PHE A 80 6.38 -4.63 4.03
N PHE A 81 5.88 -5.71 3.47
CA PHE A 81 4.76 -6.47 4.01
C PHE A 81 5.27 -7.82 4.46
N LEU A 82 5.01 -8.17 5.72
CA LEU A 82 5.45 -9.42 6.35
C LEU A 82 4.24 -10.23 6.79
N ALA A 83 4.17 -11.48 6.32
CA ALA A 83 3.12 -12.39 6.75
C ALA A 83 3.38 -12.84 8.19
N VAL A 84 2.40 -12.62 9.06
CA VAL A 84 2.45 -13.00 10.47
C VAL A 84 1.19 -13.80 10.85
N PRO A 85 1.27 -14.72 11.83
CA PRO A 85 0.12 -15.51 12.24
C PRO A 85 -0.93 -14.69 13.02
N GLU A 86 -0.53 -13.59 13.64
CA GLU A 86 -1.40 -12.74 14.45
C GLU A 86 -2.32 -11.91 13.56
N GLY A 87 -3.62 -11.87 13.92
CA GLY A 87 -4.59 -10.99 13.28
C GLY A 87 -4.61 -9.60 13.90
N LYS A 88 -5.08 -8.63 13.13
CA LYS A 88 -5.33 -7.26 13.60
C LYS A 88 -6.47 -7.26 14.62
N VAL A 89 -6.21 -6.80 15.86
CA VAL A 89 -7.18 -6.76 16.95
C VAL A 89 -7.35 -5.36 17.52
N VAL A 90 -6.24 -4.71 17.90
CA VAL A 90 -6.26 -3.38 18.51
C VAL A 90 -5.97 -2.29 17.47
N LYS A 91 -6.36 -1.03 17.78
CA LYS A 91 -6.06 0.12 16.95
C LYS A 91 -4.54 0.27 16.73
N ASN A 92 -4.14 0.63 15.50
CA ASN A 92 -2.76 0.95 15.19
C ASN A 92 -2.25 2.08 16.09
N ARG A 93 -1.02 1.96 16.55
CA ARG A 93 -0.32 3.04 17.29
C ARG A 93 0.45 3.98 16.36
N VAL A 94 0.76 3.52 15.15
CA VAL A 94 1.32 4.31 14.05
C VAL A 94 0.38 4.14 12.87
N HIS A 95 0.05 5.22 12.20
CA HIS A 95 -0.73 5.21 10.97
C HIS A 95 -0.12 6.15 9.93
N LEU A 96 -0.39 5.88 8.66
CA LEU A 96 0.03 6.73 7.56
C LEU A 96 -1.06 7.74 7.24
N ASP A 97 -0.67 8.97 6.90
CA ASP A 97 -1.55 10.01 6.38
C ASP A 97 -1.28 10.20 4.89
N ILE A 98 -2.26 9.88 4.05
CA ILE A 98 -2.23 10.15 2.61
C ILE A 98 -2.65 11.61 2.41
N LYS A 99 -1.69 12.46 2.05
CA LYS A 99 -1.91 13.89 1.86
C LYS A 99 -2.54 14.19 0.48
N ALA A 100 -3.74 13.68 0.26
CA ALA A 100 -4.43 13.74 -1.02
C ALA A 100 -4.81 15.17 -1.43
N SER A 101 -5.01 16.05 -0.47
CA SER A 101 -5.42 17.45 -0.70
C SER A 101 -4.30 18.47 -0.56
N ASN A 102 -3.04 18.01 -0.47
CA ASN A 102 -1.91 18.91 -0.29
C ASN A 102 -1.80 19.94 -1.43
N GLY A 103 -1.72 21.22 -1.05
CA GLY A 103 -1.63 22.35 -2.01
C GLY A 103 -2.93 22.78 -2.66
N LEU A 104 -4.07 22.17 -2.32
CA LEU A 104 -5.37 22.59 -2.83
C LEU A 104 -5.97 23.75 -2.03
N PRO A 105 -6.80 24.61 -2.68
CA PRO A 105 -7.62 25.60 -1.99
C PRO A 105 -8.56 24.95 -0.96
N PRO A 106 -8.89 25.62 0.16
CA PRO A 106 -9.74 25.05 1.23
C PRO A 106 -11.10 24.54 0.77
N ASP A 107 -11.71 25.18 -0.22
CA ASP A 107 -13.01 24.82 -0.79
C ASP A 107 -12.96 23.54 -1.65
N GLN A 108 -11.78 23.08 -2.06
CA GLN A 108 -11.57 21.86 -2.87
C GLN A 108 -11.11 20.66 -2.04
N VAL A 109 -10.60 20.89 -0.83
CA VAL A 109 -10.01 19.84 0.03
C VAL A 109 -11.00 18.70 0.27
N ARG A 110 -12.22 19.02 0.70
CA ARG A 110 -13.22 18.00 1.02
C ARG A 110 -13.60 17.14 -0.18
N ALA A 111 -13.86 17.77 -1.31
CA ALA A 111 -14.23 17.05 -2.53
C ALA A 111 -13.10 16.11 -2.99
N ARG A 112 -11.83 16.55 -2.87
CA ARG A 112 -10.67 15.71 -3.19
C ARG A 112 -10.55 14.52 -2.24
N GLN A 113 -10.70 14.74 -0.94
CA GLN A 113 -10.67 13.65 0.05
C GLN A 113 -11.80 12.65 -0.17
N ASP A 114 -13.01 13.11 -0.48
CA ASP A 114 -14.16 12.25 -0.73
C ASP A 114 -13.94 11.39 -1.99
N ALA A 115 -13.44 11.98 -3.07
CA ALA A 115 -13.10 11.26 -4.30
C ALA A 115 -12.01 10.20 -4.08
N GLU A 116 -10.99 10.53 -3.29
CA GLU A 116 -9.93 9.59 -2.93
C GLU A 116 -10.48 8.45 -2.07
N ALA A 117 -11.34 8.75 -1.10
CA ALA A 117 -11.99 7.73 -0.28
C ALA A 117 -12.85 6.78 -1.10
N GLU A 118 -13.64 7.29 -2.06
CA GLU A 118 -14.44 6.45 -2.97
C GLU A 118 -13.56 5.49 -3.77
N ARG A 119 -12.44 5.97 -4.29
CA ARG A 119 -11.45 5.16 -5.01
C ARG A 119 -10.89 4.03 -4.14
N LEU A 120 -10.53 4.34 -2.89
CA LEU A 120 -9.98 3.36 -1.95
C LEU A 120 -11.04 2.39 -1.42
N VAL A 121 -12.28 2.82 -1.25
CA VAL A 121 -13.40 1.93 -0.91
C VAL A 121 -13.63 0.92 -2.04
N ALA A 122 -13.55 1.36 -3.30
CA ALA A 122 -13.62 0.44 -4.44
C ALA A 122 -12.46 -0.58 -4.45
N ALA A 123 -11.31 -0.25 -3.85
CA ALA A 123 -10.16 -1.15 -3.66
C ALA A 123 -10.24 -2.00 -2.39
N GLY A 124 -11.31 -1.87 -1.59
CA GLY A 124 -11.57 -2.69 -0.41
C GLY A 124 -11.34 -2.02 0.94
N ALA A 125 -11.09 -0.72 1.00
CA ALA A 125 -10.99 0.03 2.24
C ALA A 125 -12.37 0.27 2.88
N ASN A 126 -12.37 0.59 4.18
CA ASN A 126 -13.54 1.03 4.91
C ASN A 126 -13.35 2.46 5.44
N ILE A 127 -14.39 3.27 5.37
CA ILE A 127 -14.43 4.57 6.04
C ILE A 127 -14.88 4.35 7.49
N LEU A 128 -14.11 4.86 8.46
CA LEU A 128 -14.47 4.79 9.87
C LEU A 128 -15.14 6.07 10.36
N ALA A 129 -14.54 7.21 10.08
CA ALA A 129 -15.00 8.49 10.58
C ALA A 129 -14.40 9.66 9.80
N ARG A 130 -15.03 10.82 9.92
CA ARG A 130 -14.42 12.10 9.58
C ARG A 130 -14.29 12.92 10.87
N VAL A 131 -13.07 13.30 11.21
CA VAL A 131 -12.75 14.02 12.44
C VAL A 131 -11.95 15.26 12.06
N GLU A 132 -12.49 16.44 12.36
CA GLU A 132 -11.83 17.74 12.12
C GLU A 132 -11.25 17.90 10.69
N GLY A 133 -11.98 17.42 9.69
CA GLY A 133 -11.56 17.50 8.29
C GLY A 133 -10.61 16.37 7.81
N ILE A 134 -10.21 15.47 8.70
CA ILE A 134 -9.43 14.28 8.38
C ILE A 134 -10.37 13.10 8.20
N LEU A 135 -10.18 12.33 7.14
CA LEU A 135 -10.95 11.13 6.90
C LEU A 135 -10.15 9.91 7.40
N VAL A 136 -10.69 9.24 8.41
CA VAL A 136 -10.10 8.02 8.99
C VAL A 136 -10.65 6.81 8.26
N MET A 137 -9.77 5.96 7.76
CA MET A 137 -10.08 4.76 6.99
C MET A 137 -9.36 3.52 7.54
N GLN A 138 -9.77 2.36 7.05
CA GLN A 138 -9.06 1.09 7.26
C GLN A 138 -8.73 0.46 5.91
N ASP A 139 -7.56 -0.15 5.81
CA ASP A 139 -7.18 -0.97 4.67
C ASP A 139 -7.91 -2.32 4.66
N VAL A 140 -7.56 -3.19 3.73
CA VAL A 140 -8.22 -4.50 3.49
C VAL A 140 -8.04 -5.51 4.62
N GLU A 141 -7.16 -5.24 5.60
CA GLU A 141 -6.99 -6.04 6.83
C GLU A 141 -7.30 -5.27 8.12
N GLY A 142 -7.86 -4.06 8.00
CA GLY A 142 -8.31 -3.26 9.12
C GLY A 142 -7.23 -2.34 9.72
N ASN A 143 -6.08 -2.16 9.06
CA ASN A 143 -5.08 -1.20 9.49
C ASN A 143 -5.59 0.23 9.25
N GLU A 144 -5.58 1.06 10.29
CA GLU A 144 -6.06 2.43 10.20
C GLU A 144 -5.04 3.32 9.49
N PHE A 145 -5.55 4.18 8.62
CA PHE A 145 -4.82 5.25 7.94
C PHE A 145 -5.73 6.46 7.74
N CYS A 146 -5.17 7.60 7.37
CA CYS A 146 -5.96 8.82 7.15
C CYS A 146 -5.78 9.36 5.74
N ILE A 147 -6.80 10.09 5.27
CA ILE A 147 -6.72 10.99 4.12
C ILE A 147 -6.80 12.42 4.64
N THR A 148 -5.78 13.23 4.31
CA THR A 148 -5.64 14.62 4.72
C THR A 148 -5.51 15.55 3.52
#